data_8b33f1ad37a8a9deff6dff8a70ea4d9b
#
_entry.id   8b33f1ad37a8a9deff6dff8a70ea4d9b
#
_cell.length_a   1.000
_cell.length_b   1.000
_cell.length_c   1.000
_cell.angle_alpha   90.00
_cell.angle_beta   90.00
_cell.angle_gamma   90.00
#
_symmetry.space_group_name_H-M   'P 1'
#
loop_
_entity.id
_entity.type
_entity.pdbx_description
1 polymer ?
#
loop_
_entity_poly.entity_id
_entity_poly.type
_entity_poly.pdbx_seq_one_letter_code
_entity_poly.pdbx_strand_id
1 'polypeptide(L)'
;MIKVIVHSGQPETTDLFGQAGGLENAEGNGEIQCYPLFDGVDMMVMRLELERYTEVRTKIGTLEINFCVSGRFETGFSLRDQVLLKPGDMAISCYDGIHGTRSESSFPLGYYEGLCLEVNPAKADAWIRQNAPAFAVDFEALKQNLLGSKWYLLVS
;
A
#
# COMPACT_ATOMS: atom_id res chain seq x y z
N MET A 1 10.15 11.52 -13.84
CA MET A 1 8.94 10.75 -14.24
C MET A 1 8.93 9.43 -13.50
N ILE A 2 7.83 9.10 -12.82
CA ILE A 2 7.68 7.80 -12.16
C ILE A 2 7.24 6.77 -13.19
N LYS A 3 7.95 5.66 -13.26
CA LYS A 3 7.65 4.53 -14.14
C LYS A 3 6.97 3.43 -13.31
N VAL A 4 5.77 3.04 -13.70
CA VAL A 4 5.07 1.90 -13.11
C VAL A 4 5.20 0.71 -14.05
N ILE A 5 5.71 -0.41 -13.54
CA ILE A 5 5.90 -1.67 -14.26
C ILE A 5 5.04 -2.73 -13.59
N VAL A 6 4.10 -3.28 -14.34
CA VAL A 6 3.28 -4.39 -13.85
C VAL A 6 3.81 -5.70 -14.42
N HIS A 7 4.22 -6.60 -13.55
CA HIS A 7 4.67 -7.95 -13.90
C HIS A 7 3.46 -8.87 -13.92
N SER A 8 2.82 -9.00 -15.06
CA SER A 8 1.64 -9.86 -15.21
C SER A 8 2.02 -11.33 -15.27
N GLY A 9 1.67 -12.09 -14.27
CA GLY A 9 1.57 -13.55 -14.35
C GLY A 9 0.19 -14.02 -14.82
N GLN A 10 -0.82 -13.14 -14.84
CA GLN A 10 -2.18 -13.37 -15.32
C GLN A 10 -2.76 -12.07 -15.87
N PRO A 11 -3.40 -12.04 -17.03
CA PRO A 11 -3.81 -10.81 -17.71
C PRO A 11 -5.03 -10.08 -17.14
N GLU A 12 -5.65 -10.55 -16.08
CA GLU A 12 -6.95 -10.03 -15.62
C GLU A 12 -6.93 -9.25 -14.29
N THR A 13 -5.78 -9.08 -13.63
CA THR A 13 -5.73 -8.47 -12.28
C THR A 13 -5.01 -7.13 -12.17
N THR A 14 -4.75 -6.47 -13.27
CA THR A 14 -4.08 -5.16 -13.32
C THR A 14 -4.96 -3.98 -12.87
N ASP A 15 -5.74 -4.14 -11.81
CA ASP A 15 -6.64 -3.08 -11.33
C ASP A 15 -6.04 -2.14 -10.29
N LEU A 16 -4.81 -2.37 -9.83
CA LEU A 16 -4.31 -1.67 -8.65
C LEU A 16 -3.75 -0.27 -8.93
N PHE A 17 -2.99 -0.09 -9.97
CA PHE A 17 -2.48 1.24 -10.37
C PHE A 17 -3.06 1.75 -11.69
N GLY A 18 -3.75 0.91 -12.44
CA GLY A 18 -4.21 1.23 -13.80
C GLY A 18 -5.54 1.93 -13.92
N GLN A 19 -6.43 1.81 -12.94
CA GLN A 19 -7.81 2.31 -13.09
C GLN A 19 -8.32 3.24 -11.99
N ALA A 20 -7.68 3.31 -10.83
CA ALA A 20 -8.39 3.88 -9.71
C ALA A 20 -7.62 4.83 -8.78
N GLY A 21 -6.34 4.91 -8.82
CA GLY A 21 -5.58 5.86 -8.03
C GLY A 21 -4.40 6.37 -8.83
N GLY A 22 -4.44 7.62 -9.24
CA GLY A 22 -3.30 8.25 -9.89
C GLY A 22 -2.35 8.83 -8.87
N LEU A 23 -1.05 8.71 -9.11
CA LEU A 23 -0.09 9.58 -8.47
C LEU A 23 -0.21 10.95 -9.12
N GLU A 24 -0.64 11.93 -8.33
CA GLU A 24 -0.72 13.31 -8.77
C GLU A 24 0.43 14.12 -8.17
N ASN A 25 0.83 15.19 -8.87
CA ASN A 25 1.87 16.12 -8.41
C ASN A 25 3.22 15.46 -8.08
N ALA A 26 3.53 14.36 -8.73
CA ALA A 26 4.80 13.66 -8.55
C ALA A 26 5.89 14.33 -9.42
N GLU A 27 6.69 15.18 -8.81
CA GLU A 27 7.85 15.80 -9.43
C GLU A 27 9.12 15.05 -9.02
N GLY A 28 9.68 14.26 -9.93
CA GLY A 28 10.87 13.47 -9.69
C GLY A 28 10.94 12.24 -10.56
N ASN A 29 11.79 11.30 -10.17
CA ASN A 29 12.02 10.06 -10.87
C ASN A 29 11.70 8.86 -9.95
N GLY A 30 11.55 7.70 -10.54
CA GLY A 30 11.40 6.49 -9.76
C GLY A 30 10.79 5.34 -10.54
N GLU A 31 10.76 4.22 -9.89
CA GLU A 31 10.18 3.00 -10.41
C GLU A 31 9.33 2.32 -9.34
N ILE A 32 8.14 1.91 -9.71
CA ILE A 32 7.26 1.06 -8.91
C ILE A 32 7.04 -0.23 -9.71
N GLN A 33 7.50 -1.34 -9.19
CA GLN A 33 7.29 -2.66 -9.77
C GLN A 33 6.16 -3.36 -9.03
N CYS A 34 5.10 -3.72 -9.75
CA CYS A 34 3.91 -4.37 -9.20
C CYS A 34 3.90 -5.85 -9.57
N TYR A 35 3.74 -6.71 -8.58
CA TYR A 35 3.68 -8.16 -8.71
C TYR A 35 2.36 -8.68 -8.14
N PRO A 36 1.39 -9.05 -8.98
CA PRO A 36 0.22 -9.79 -8.51
C PRO A 36 0.67 -11.14 -7.94
N LEU A 37 0.41 -11.39 -6.66
CA LEU A 37 0.79 -12.64 -6.01
C LEU A 37 -0.31 -13.69 -6.15
N PHE A 38 -1.53 -13.31 -5.82
CA PHE A 38 -2.75 -14.09 -6.03
C PHE A 38 -3.97 -13.17 -5.93
N ASP A 39 -5.17 -13.68 -6.23
CA ASP A 39 -6.36 -12.85 -6.22
C ASP A 39 -6.57 -12.17 -4.86
N GLY A 40 -6.61 -10.85 -4.89
CA GLY A 40 -6.73 -9.99 -3.73
C GLY A 40 -5.43 -9.62 -3.03
N VAL A 41 -4.25 -10.07 -3.52
CA VAL A 41 -2.95 -9.69 -2.94
C VAL A 41 -1.95 -9.30 -4.03
N ASP A 42 -1.46 -8.07 -3.92
CA ASP A 42 -0.43 -7.54 -4.78
C ASP A 42 0.76 -7.05 -3.96
N MET A 43 1.95 -7.20 -4.52
CA MET A 43 3.19 -6.69 -3.94
C MET A 43 3.77 -5.60 -4.82
N MET A 44 4.19 -4.51 -4.22
CA MET A 44 4.90 -3.43 -4.89
C MET A 44 6.30 -3.28 -4.32
N VAL A 45 7.26 -3.12 -5.23
CA VAL A 45 8.63 -2.73 -4.90
C VAL A 45 8.81 -1.30 -5.42
N MET A 46 9.15 -0.40 -4.51
CA MET A 46 9.26 1.02 -4.81
C MET A 46 10.70 1.49 -4.69
N ARG A 47 11.17 2.23 -5.69
CA ARG A 47 12.42 3.00 -5.70
C ARG A 47 12.12 4.37 -6.24
N LEU A 48 12.08 5.36 -5.36
CA LEU A 48 11.59 6.70 -5.67
C LEU A 48 12.67 7.73 -5.35
N GLU A 49 12.86 8.68 -6.26
CA GLU A 49 13.72 9.86 -6.12
C GLU A 49 12.84 11.09 -6.35
N LEU A 50 12.13 11.51 -5.32
CA LEU A 50 11.23 12.65 -5.33
C LEU A 50 10.97 13.14 -3.91
N GLU A 51 10.43 14.36 -3.80
CA GLU A 51 10.12 14.95 -2.50
C GLU A 51 8.71 14.59 -2.02
N ARG A 52 7.75 14.51 -2.93
CA ARG A 52 6.34 14.25 -2.59
C ARG A 52 5.52 13.79 -3.78
N TYR A 53 4.40 13.19 -3.46
CA TYR A 53 3.29 12.99 -4.40
C TYR A 53 1.95 13.03 -3.63
N THR A 54 0.87 13.22 -4.36
CA THR A 54 -0.50 13.01 -3.86
C THR A 54 -1.03 11.70 -4.41
N GLU A 55 -1.58 10.88 -3.55
CA GLU A 55 -2.25 9.65 -3.96
C GLU A 55 -3.76 9.81 -3.82
N VAL A 56 -4.47 9.49 -4.88
CA VAL A 56 -5.94 9.44 -4.89
C VAL A 56 -6.35 7.98 -4.79
N ARG A 57 -7.00 7.62 -3.70
CA ARG A 57 -7.42 6.25 -3.41
C ARG A 57 -8.90 6.08 -3.71
N THR A 58 -9.20 5.04 -4.42
CA THR A 58 -10.59 4.67 -4.78
C THR A 58 -11.02 3.35 -4.15
N LYS A 59 -10.08 2.57 -3.61
CA LYS A 59 -10.36 1.28 -2.97
C LYS A 59 -10.42 1.46 -1.45
N ILE A 60 -11.62 1.37 -0.92
CA ILE A 60 -11.88 1.41 0.52
C ILE A 60 -11.79 -0.01 1.09
N GLY A 61 -11.23 -0.14 2.31
CA GLY A 61 -11.15 -1.41 3.03
C GLY A 61 -9.94 -2.29 2.67
N THR A 62 -9.09 -1.85 1.74
CA THR A 62 -7.82 -2.53 1.43
C THR A 62 -6.83 -2.34 2.57
N LEU A 63 -6.20 -3.43 3.00
CA LEU A 63 -5.04 -3.38 3.90
C LEU A 63 -3.79 -3.07 3.08
N GLU A 64 -2.98 -2.18 3.61
CA GLU A 64 -1.64 -1.92 3.11
C GLU A 64 -0.62 -2.22 4.18
N ILE A 65 0.40 -2.98 3.81
CA ILE A 65 1.53 -3.29 4.68
C ILE A 65 2.77 -2.70 4.02
N ASN A 66 3.22 -1.57 4.54
CA ASN A 66 4.37 -0.84 4.03
C ASN A 66 5.60 -1.13 4.88
N PHE A 67 6.70 -1.51 4.25
CA PHE A 67 7.99 -1.72 4.89
C PHE A 67 9.04 -0.80 4.28
N CYS A 68 9.69 0.01 5.11
CA CYS A 68 10.75 0.93 4.69
C CYS A 68 12.09 0.20 4.67
N VAL A 69 12.71 0.09 3.50
CA VAL A 69 14.06 -0.48 3.32
C VAL A 69 15.10 0.60 3.51
N SER A 70 14.95 1.72 2.81
CA SER A 70 15.84 2.88 2.93
C SER A 70 15.10 4.18 2.65
N GLY A 71 15.70 5.30 3.07
CA GLY A 71 15.07 6.61 2.95
C GLY A 71 14.12 6.91 4.11
N ARG A 72 13.13 7.74 3.85
CA ARG A 72 12.09 8.11 4.80
C ARG A 72 10.79 8.37 4.06
N PHE A 73 9.72 7.85 4.58
CA PHE A 73 8.37 7.99 4.04
C PHE A 73 7.44 8.57 5.09
N GLU A 74 6.74 9.62 4.71
CA GLU A 74 5.72 10.25 5.53
C GLU A 74 4.43 10.32 4.71
N THR A 75 3.34 9.81 5.25
CA THR A 75 2.03 9.86 4.58
C THR A 75 0.93 10.13 5.57
N GLY A 76 -0.12 10.78 5.12
CA GLY A 76 -1.27 11.07 5.97
C GLY A 76 -2.35 11.88 5.27
N PHE A 77 -3.47 12.01 5.97
CA PHE A 77 -4.61 12.79 5.52
C PHE A 77 -4.59 14.24 6.04
N SER A 78 -3.85 14.48 7.11
CA SER A 78 -3.68 15.80 7.71
C SER A 78 -2.38 15.85 8.52
N LEU A 79 -1.98 17.05 8.94
CA LEU A 79 -0.80 17.25 9.80
C LEU A 79 -0.88 16.53 11.16
N ARG A 80 -2.06 16.09 11.58
CA ARG A 80 -2.28 15.37 12.85
C ARG A 80 -2.36 13.85 12.68
N ASP A 81 -2.59 13.40 11.46
CA ASP A 81 -2.80 11.98 11.10
C ASP A 81 -1.73 11.57 10.09
N GLN A 82 -0.48 11.58 10.51
CA GLN A 82 0.65 11.18 9.68
C GLN A 82 1.29 9.90 10.21
N VAL A 83 1.62 9.02 9.28
CA VAL A 83 2.48 7.86 9.49
C VAL A 83 3.88 8.21 9.01
N LEU A 84 4.86 7.84 9.80
CA LEU A 84 6.25 8.12 9.55
C LEU A 84 7.03 6.81 9.59
N LEU A 85 7.65 6.43 8.46
CA LEU A 85 8.49 5.25 8.38
C LEU A 85 9.94 5.64 8.14
N LYS A 86 10.82 5.00 8.90
CA LYS A 86 12.28 5.00 8.72
C LYS A 86 12.74 3.56 8.40
N PRO A 87 14.00 3.36 7.98
CA PRO A 87 14.50 2.03 7.67
C PRO A 87 14.29 1.03 8.81
N GLY A 88 13.66 -0.12 8.48
CA GLY A 88 13.28 -1.16 9.41
C GLY A 88 11.88 -1.06 9.98
N ASP A 89 11.22 0.08 9.84
CA ASP A 89 9.81 0.23 10.27
C ASP A 89 8.85 -0.42 9.27
N MET A 90 7.74 -0.91 9.82
CA MET A 90 6.59 -1.39 9.07
C MET A 90 5.33 -0.67 9.52
N ALA A 91 4.51 -0.21 8.59
CA ALA A 91 3.19 0.31 8.86
C ALA A 91 2.13 -0.61 8.25
N ILE A 92 1.10 -0.89 9.02
CA ILE A 92 -0.12 -1.55 8.55
C ILE A 92 -1.21 -0.51 8.55
N SER A 93 -1.85 -0.27 7.43
CA SER A 93 -2.90 0.74 7.29
C SER A 93 -4.10 0.20 6.54
N CYS A 94 -5.25 0.79 6.81
CA CYS A 94 -6.48 0.52 6.08
C CYS A 94 -7.24 1.82 5.88
N TYR A 95 -7.54 2.13 4.65
CA TYR A 95 -8.31 3.32 4.31
C TYR A 95 -9.79 2.96 4.28
N ASP A 96 -10.52 3.50 5.22
CA ASP A 96 -11.95 3.22 5.44
C ASP A 96 -12.90 4.23 4.76
N GLY A 97 -12.33 5.25 4.12
CA GLY A 97 -13.07 6.34 3.51
C GLY A 97 -13.49 7.45 4.50
N ILE A 98 -13.36 7.24 5.80
CA ILE A 98 -13.70 8.24 6.82
C ILE A 98 -12.67 9.37 6.83
N HIS A 99 -11.40 9.03 6.67
CA HIS A 99 -10.28 9.96 6.64
C HIS A 99 -10.06 10.64 5.28
N GLY A 100 -10.85 10.25 4.26
CA GLY A 100 -10.78 10.83 2.92
C GLY A 100 -10.20 9.85 1.88
N THR A 101 -10.17 10.30 0.63
CA THR A 101 -9.68 9.53 -0.51
C THR A 101 -8.35 10.04 -1.06
N ARG A 102 -7.84 11.14 -0.50
CA ARG A 102 -6.55 11.73 -0.90
C ARG A 102 -5.62 11.70 0.29
N SER A 103 -4.44 11.15 0.10
CA SER A 103 -3.34 11.23 1.06
C SER A 103 -2.15 11.94 0.42
N GLU A 104 -1.44 12.71 1.22
CA GLU A 104 -0.18 13.30 0.81
C GLU A 104 0.96 12.47 1.35
N SER A 105 1.89 12.15 0.46
CA SER A 105 3.10 11.41 0.77
C SER A 105 4.31 12.29 0.53
N SER A 106 5.24 12.31 1.45
CA SER A 106 6.49 13.05 1.35
C SER A 106 7.69 12.16 1.66
N PHE A 107 8.81 12.51 1.05
CA PHE A 107 10.09 11.82 1.18
C PHE A 107 11.15 12.83 1.58
N PRO A 108 11.27 13.15 2.89
CA PRO A 108 12.11 14.26 3.37
C PRO A 108 13.60 14.14 3.03
N LEU A 109 14.06 12.94 2.67
CA LEU A 109 15.44 12.73 2.23
C LEU A 109 15.59 12.77 0.70
N GLY A 110 14.51 13.05 -0.04
CA GLY A 110 14.50 13.07 -1.51
C GLY A 110 14.55 11.69 -2.16
N TYR A 111 14.56 10.62 -1.39
CA TYR A 111 14.54 9.24 -1.89
C TYR A 111 13.83 8.28 -0.94
N TYR A 112 13.35 7.19 -1.49
CA TYR A 112 12.70 6.11 -0.75
C TYR A 112 12.85 4.77 -1.46
N GLU A 113 13.19 3.74 -0.71
CA GLU A 113 13.04 2.34 -1.14
C GLU A 113 12.18 1.60 -0.14
N GLY A 114 11.20 0.87 -0.65
CA GLY A 114 10.28 0.13 0.21
C GLY A 114 9.53 -0.96 -0.51
N LEU A 115 8.85 -1.76 0.30
CA LEU A 115 7.91 -2.79 -0.14
C LEU A 115 6.53 -2.42 0.37
N CYS A 116 5.52 -2.65 -0.46
CA CYS A 116 4.12 -2.56 -0.05
C CYS A 116 3.39 -3.83 -0.46
N LEU A 117 2.61 -4.39 0.46
CA LEU A 117 1.60 -5.38 0.15
C LEU A 117 0.24 -4.70 0.22
N GLU A 118 -0.52 -4.78 -0.85
CA GLU A 118 -1.94 -4.45 -0.86
C GLU A 118 -2.77 -5.72 -0.78
N VAL A 119 -3.67 -5.76 0.19
CA VAL A 119 -4.53 -6.91 0.43
C VAL A 119 -5.99 -6.47 0.42
N ASN A 120 -6.76 -7.01 -0.50
CA ASN A 120 -8.21 -6.97 -0.42
C ASN A 120 -8.66 -8.16 0.45
N PRO A 121 -9.12 -7.96 1.70
CA PRO A 121 -9.39 -9.05 2.63
C PRO A 121 -10.37 -10.07 2.09
N ALA A 122 -11.49 -9.61 1.51
CA ALA A 122 -12.54 -10.51 1.03
C ALA A 122 -12.06 -11.42 -0.13
N LYS A 123 -11.31 -10.86 -1.09
CA LYS A 123 -10.77 -11.63 -2.21
C LYS A 123 -9.68 -12.59 -1.74
N ALA A 124 -8.74 -12.10 -0.90
CA ALA A 124 -7.66 -12.91 -0.38
C ALA A 124 -8.17 -14.10 0.46
N ASP A 125 -9.15 -13.86 1.33
CA ASP A 125 -9.79 -14.91 2.13
C ASP A 125 -10.51 -15.94 1.26
N ALA A 126 -11.19 -15.50 0.21
CA ALA A 126 -11.86 -16.40 -0.74
C ALA A 126 -10.84 -17.28 -1.47
N TRP A 127 -9.76 -16.67 -1.96
CA TRP A 127 -8.69 -17.39 -2.67
C TRP A 127 -8.00 -18.43 -1.77
N ILE A 128 -7.66 -18.05 -0.52
CA ILE A 128 -7.01 -18.95 0.45
C ILE A 128 -7.91 -20.12 0.79
N ARG A 129 -9.19 -19.88 1.06
CA ARG A 129 -10.14 -20.97 1.33
C ARG A 129 -10.22 -21.97 0.20
N GLN A 130 -10.11 -21.51 -1.04
CA GLN A 130 -10.19 -22.37 -2.22
C GLN A 130 -8.89 -23.11 -2.52
N ASN A 131 -7.74 -22.42 -2.41
CA ASN A 131 -6.46 -22.91 -2.93
C ASN A 131 -5.49 -23.38 -1.85
N ALA A 132 -5.64 -22.91 -0.63
CA ALA A 132 -4.75 -23.22 0.49
C ALA A 132 -5.55 -23.39 1.81
N PRO A 133 -6.53 -24.31 1.87
CA PRO A 133 -7.45 -24.42 3.03
C PRO A 133 -6.75 -24.79 4.34
N ALA A 134 -5.53 -25.29 4.29
CA ALA A 134 -4.72 -25.54 5.48
C ALA A 134 -4.19 -24.25 6.14
N PHE A 135 -4.17 -23.15 5.41
CA PHE A 135 -3.85 -21.83 5.96
C PHE A 135 -5.12 -21.19 6.51
N ALA A 136 -5.29 -21.25 7.82
CA ALA A 136 -6.43 -20.61 8.51
C ALA A 136 -6.14 -19.11 8.74
N VAL A 137 -5.91 -18.34 7.69
CA VAL A 137 -5.79 -16.88 7.75
C VAL A 137 -7.15 -16.27 7.44
N ASP A 138 -7.56 -15.33 8.26
CA ASP A 138 -8.74 -14.49 8.08
C ASP A 138 -8.25 -13.03 8.09
N PHE A 139 -8.10 -12.45 6.91
CA PHE A 139 -7.58 -11.08 6.76
C PHE A 139 -8.53 -10.03 7.31
N GLU A 140 -9.84 -10.28 7.27
CA GLU A 140 -10.80 -9.34 7.86
C GLU A 140 -10.69 -9.35 9.39
N ALA A 141 -10.59 -10.53 10.01
CA ALA A 141 -10.32 -10.63 11.44
C ALA A 141 -8.96 -10.06 11.82
N LEU A 142 -7.92 -10.28 10.99
CA LEU A 142 -6.59 -9.71 11.20
C LEU A 142 -6.66 -8.18 11.19
N LYS A 143 -7.33 -7.59 10.21
CA LYS A 143 -7.55 -6.14 10.11
C LYS A 143 -8.21 -5.60 11.38
N GLN A 144 -9.29 -6.21 11.82
CA GLN A 144 -10.01 -5.79 13.03
C GLN A 144 -9.14 -5.91 14.29
N ASN A 145 -8.39 -6.98 14.42
CA ASN A 145 -7.54 -7.22 15.59
C ASN A 145 -6.33 -6.25 15.64
N LEU A 146 -5.76 -5.91 14.50
CA LEU A 146 -4.58 -5.04 14.44
C LEU A 146 -4.95 -3.56 14.51
N LEU A 147 -5.97 -3.15 13.79
CA LEU A 147 -6.30 -1.74 13.63
C LEU A 147 -7.44 -1.28 14.55
N GLY A 148 -8.45 -2.13 14.79
CA GLY A 148 -9.65 -1.74 15.51
C GLY A 148 -10.33 -0.53 14.87
N SER A 149 -10.35 0.60 15.58
CA SER A 149 -10.89 1.87 15.07
C SER A 149 -9.80 2.80 14.48
N LYS A 150 -8.54 2.38 14.46
CA LYS A 150 -7.43 3.17 13.90
C LYS A 150 -7.28 2.88 12.43
N TRP A 151 -6.81 3.87 11.67
CA TRP A 151 -6.51 3.66 10.25
C TRP A 151 -5.10 3.12 10.01
N TYR A 152 -4.22 3.13 11.02
CA TYR A 152 -2.87 2.55 10.92
C TYR A 152 -2.33 2.01 12.24
N LEU A 153 -1.35 1.14 12.12
CA LEU A 153 -0.47 0.63 13.18
C LEU A 153 0.98 0.72 12.69
N LEU A 154 1.85 1.32 13.50
CA LEU A 154 3.30 1.36 13.25
C LEU A 154 3.98 0.29 14.09
N VAL A 155 4.85 -0.50 13.45
CA VAL A 155 5.71 -1.51 14.06
C VAL A 155 7.17 -1.10 13.80
N SER A 156 7.90 -0.82 14.86
CA SER A 156 9.31 -0.37 14.82
C SER A 156 10.21 -1.35 15.51
#